data_57eb61da2f2a72b09ce1d78fc20da03e
#
_entry.id   57eb61da2f2a72b09ce1d78fc20da03e
#
_cell.length_a   1.000
_cell.length_b   1.000
_cell.length_c   1.000
_cell.angle_alpha   90.00
_cell.angle_beta   90.00
_cell.angle_gamma   90.00
#
_symmetry.space_group_name_H-M   'P 1'
#
loop_
_entity.id
_entity.type
_entity.pdbx_description
1 polymer ?
#
loop_
_entity_poly.entity_id
_entity_poly.type
_entity_poly.pdbx_seq_one_letter_code
_entity_poly.pdbx_strand_id
1 'polypeptide(L)'
;SQAVCAMIQRVLQAQGLPAGLIGFVQGAGIEVGVGLIRHPLIAAGAFTGSTRGGAALQAEANARPRPIPFYGELGSINPLVALPAALAAKGAELATTLAGSISLGCGQFCTNPGLLVLVDGPETDAFIQQLTPALAQQKPHPMLTAGMRKAFDAGVQALVDAGASSLLQGEGVAPAPGPQLLQVSAQRFIEHAELREEVFGPSSLIVRCASLAEVPQVLAAVGGSLTVTVWGADEDTAAHRAIVRSATQIAGRVLFAGVPTGVAVTAAQQHGGPWPASTSPMTTSVGDAALERFLRPVCLQDAPAWLLARGGVPC
;
A
#
# COMPACT_ATOMS: atom_id res chain seq x y z
N SER A 1 10.42 -18.55 -1.97
CA SER A 1 11.52 -17.87 -1.26
C SER A 1 12.76 -18.74 -1.16
N GLN A 2 12.68 -20.01 -0.69
CA GLN A 2 13.84 -20.90 -0.56
C GLN A 2 14.60 -21.12 -1.89
N ALA A 3 13.88 -21.38 -2.99
CA ALA A 3 14.50 -21.54 -4.31
C ALA A 3 15.22 -20.28 -4.78
N VAL A 4 14.65 -19.11 -4.53
CA VAL A 4 15.28 -17.81 -4.85
C VAL A 4 16.55 -17.61 -4.05
N CYS A 5 16.53 -17.87 -2.73
CA CYS A 5 17.73 -17.80 -1.90
C CYS A 5 18.84 -18.76 -2.40
N ALA A 6 18.48 -20.00 -2.72
CA ALA A 6 19.42 -20.97 -3.27
C ALA A 6 20.02 -20.55 -4.62
N MET A 7 19.25 -19.86 -5.47
CA MET A 7 19.77 -19.27 -6.72
C MET A 7 20.75 -18.14 -6.44
N ILE A 8 20.43 -17.23 -5.53
CA ILE A 8 21.32 -16.12 -5.14
C ILE A 8 22.62 -16.69 -4.57
N GLN A 9 22.54 -17.66 -3.66
CA GLN A 9 23.73 -18.29 -3.06
C GLN A 9 24.65 -18.93 -4.11
N ARG A 10 24.07 -19.58 -5.14
CA ARG A 10 24.86 -20.12 -6.28
C ARG A 10 25.57 -19.02 -7.07
N VAL A 11 24.90 -17.89 -7.32
CA VAL A 11 25.51 -16.75 -8.00
C VAL A 11 26.65 -16.15 -7.15
N LEU A 12 26.44 -15.96 -5.86
CA LEU A 12 27.48 -15.47 -4.94
C LEU A 12 28.72 -16.38 -4.97
N GLN A 13 28.51 -17.70 -4.91
CA GLN A 13 29.58 -18.67 -4.98
C GLN A 13 30.34 -18.61 -6.32
N ALA A 14 29.62 -18.51 -7.43
CA ALA A 14 30.20 -18.40 -8.77
C ALA A 14 31.04 -17.13 -8.96
N GLN A 15 30.70 -16.05 -8.23
CA GLN A 15 31.41 -14.77 -8.24
C GLN A 15 32.51 -14.68 -7.16
N GLY A 16 32.75 -15.74 -6.40
CA GLY A 16 33.74 -15.73 -5.30
C GLY A 16 33.36 -14.83 -4.12
N LEU A 17 32.09 -14.51 -3.97
CA LEU A 17 31.59 -13.67 -2.90
C LEU A 17 31.28 -14.49 -1.63
N PRO A 18 31.36 -13.88 -0.43
CA PRO A 18 31.11 -14.58 0.83
C PRO A 18 29.69 -15.18 0.89
N ALA A 19 29.58 -16.46 1.27
CA ALA A 19 28.28 -17.15 1.40
C ALA A 19 27.37 -16.51 2.47
N GLY A 20 27.93 -15.80 3.44
CA GLY A 20 27.21 -15.10 4.51
C GLY A 20 26.51 -13.81 4.08
N LEU A 21 26.63 -13.35 2.81
CA LEU A 21 25.94 -12.16 2.33
C LEU A 21 24.42 -12.32 2.33
N ILE A 22 23.92 -13.55 2.21
CA ILE A 22 22.49 -13.85 2.32
C ILE A 22 22.26 -15.09 3.18
N GLY A 23 21.37 -14.96 4.17
CA GLY A 23 20.83 -16.07 4.95
C GLY A 23 19.34 -16.22 4.71
N PHE A 24 18.81 -17.42 4.89
CA PHE A 24 17.39 -17.70 4.76
C PHE A 24 16.92 -18.53 5.96
N VAL A 25 15.90 -18.02 6.65
CA VAL A 25 15.23 -18.72 7.73
C VAL A 25 13.75 -18.87 7.36
N GLN A 26 13.20 -20.06 7.57
CA GLN A 26 11.81 -20.36 7.28
C GLN A 26 11.16 -21.00 8.49
N GLY A 27 9.90 -20.64 8.76
CA GLY A 27 9.09 -21.21 9.82
C GLY A 27 7.63 -20.77 9.71
N ALA A 28 6.74 -21.48 10.37
CA ALA A 28 5.35 -21.10 10.48
C ALA A 28 5.17 -20.10 11.63
N GLY A 29 4.31 -19.10 11.41
CA GLY A 29 3.91 -18.18 12.47
C GLY A 29 4.86 -17.02 12.73
N ILE A 30 4.65 -16.37 13.86
CA ILE A 30 5.27 -15.08 14.24
C ILE A 30 6.71 -15.30 14.79
N GLU A 31 7.01 -16.48 15.28
CA GLU A 31 8.23 -16.81 16.05
C GLU A 31 9.51 -16.50 15.28
N VAL A 32 9.56 -16.79 13.99
CA VAL A 32 10.74 -16.54 13.15
C VAL A 32 11.00 -15.03 13.03
N GLY A 33 9.97 -14.24 12.77
CA GLY A 33 10.09 -12.78 12.66
C GLY A 33 10.54 -12.15 13.98
N VAL A 34 9.90 -12.52 15.08
CA VAL A 34 10.25 -12.04 16.43
C VAL A 34 11.66 -12.49 16.83
N GLY A 35 12.01 -13.76 16.56
CA GLY A 35 13.34 -14.30 16.85
C GLY A 35 14.45 -13.56 16.09
N LEU A 36 14.22 -13.22 14.81
CA LEU A 36 15.17 -12.42 14.03
C LEU A 36 15.31 -11.01 14.61
N ILE A 37 14.20 -10.31 14.86
CA ILE A 37 14.24 -8.93 15.39
C ILE A 37 14.91 -8.88 16.77
N ARG A 38 14.70 -9.87 17.62
CA ARG A 38 15.33 -9.95 18.96
C ARG A 38 16.82 -10.35 18.93
N HIS A 39 17.27 -10.95 17.82
CA HIS A 39 18.64 -11.48 17.76
C HIS A 39 19.69 -10.36 17.86
N PRO A 40 20.71 -10.49 18.73
CA PRO A 40 21.66 -9.40 19.02
C PRO A 40 22.50 -8.96 17.83
N LEU A 41 22.73 -9.82 16.84
CA LEU A 41 23.49 -9.51 15.63
C LEU A 41 22.69 -8.79 14.56
N ILE A 42 21.35 -8.73 14.68
CA ILE A 42 20.52 -7.96 13.73
C ILE A 42 20.63 -6.47 14.07
N ALA A 43 21.06 -5.66 13.10
CA ALA A 43 21.31 -4.24 13.24
C ALA A 43 20.17 -3.36 12.72
N ALA A 44 19.28 -3.89 11.87
CA ALA A 44 18.07 -3.23 11.37
C ALA A 44 17.04 -4.27 10.94
N GLY A 45 15.76 -3.94 10.99
CA GLY A 45 14.67 -4.77 10.49
C GLY A 45 13.94 -4.08 9.34
N ALA A 46 13.49 -4.86 8.36
CA ALA A 46 12.53 -4.42 7.35
C ALA A 46 11.40 -5.45 7.25
N PHE A 47 10.18 -4.97 7.04
CA PHE A 47 9.00 -5.82 6.99
C PHE A 47 7.98 -5.26 5.99
N THR A 48 7.36 -6.14 5.22
CA THR A 48 6.19 -5.81 4.40
C THR A 48 5.05 -6.74 4.79
N GLY A 49 3.90 -6.18 5.17
CA GLY A 49 2.74 -6.96 5.58
C GLY A 49 1.69 -6.15 6.34
N SER A 50 0.85 -6.83 7.12
CA SER A 50 -0.25 -6.17 7.83
C SER A 50 0.23 -5.14 8.84
N THR A 51 -0.56 -4.07 9.04
CA THR A 51 -0.31 -3.03 10.05
C THR A 51 -0.11 -3.62 11.44
N ARG A 52 -0.93 -4.60 11.84
CA ARG A 52 -0.79 -5.29 13.13
C ARG A 52 0.53 -6.04 13.28
N GLY A 53 0.96 -6.76 12.22
CA GLY A 53 2.23 -7.50 12.23
C GLY A 53 3.43 -6.57 12.29
N GLY A 54 3.41 -5.50 11.50
CA GLY A 54 4.47 -4.50 11.49
C GLY A 54 4.59 -3.73 12.81
N ALA A 55 3.46 -3.30 13.39
CA ALA A 55 3.45 -2.64 14.70
C ALA A 55 4.03 -3.53 15.81
N ALA A 56 3.69 -4.82 15.80
CA ALA A 56 4.22 -5.77 16.76
C ALA A 56 5.74 -5.95 16.63
N LEU A 57 6.26 -6.10 15.40
CA LEU A 57 7.70 -6.22 15.16
C LEU A 57 8.46 -4.93 15.48
N GLN A 58 7.86 -3.76 15.20
CA GLN A 58 8.43 -2.47 15.59
C GLN A 58 8.54 -2.34 17.10
N ALA A 59 7.52 -2.77 17.84
CA ALA A 59 7.56 -2.80 19.29
C ALA A 59 8.71 -3.68 19.82
N GLU A 60 8.92 -4.86 19.22
CA GLU A 60 10.02 -5.75 19.54
C GLU A 60 11.39 -5.10 19.25
N ALA A 61 11.55 -4.42 18.11
CA ALA A 61 12.78 -3.71 17.75
C ALA A 61 13.12 -2.59 18.76
N ASN A 62 12.11 -1.86 19.21
CA ASN A 62 12.23 -0.77 20.17
C ASN A 62 12.49 -1.26 21.60
N ALA A 63 11.96 -2.43 21.97
CA ALA A 63 12.10 -3.00 23.33
C ALA A 63 13.46 -3.66 23.60
N ARG A 64 14.35 -3.77 22.60
CA ARG A 64 15.68 -4.34 22.78
C ARG A 64 16.54 -3.50 23.72
N PRO A 65 17.49 -4.09 24.47
CA PRO A 65 18.50 -3.34 25.25
C PRO A 65 19.28 -2.33 24.41
N ARG A 66 19.45 -2.63 23.11
CA ARG A 66 19.91 -1.71 22.06
C ARG A 66 18.87 -1.67 20.97
N PRO A 67 17.97 -0.66 20.96
CA PRO A 67 16.99 -0.51 19.91
C PRO A 67 17.62 -0.45 18.52
N ILE A 68 16.91 -0.99 17.54
CA ILE A 68 17.37 -0.98 16.14
C ILE A 68 16.34 -0.27 15.26
N PRO A 69 16.76 0.33 14.12
CA PRO A 69 15.84 0.83 13.11
C PRO A 69 14.92 -0.29 12.61
N PHE A 70 13.64 0.07 12.41
CA PHE A 70 12.64 -0.83 11.84
C PHE A 70 11.87 -0.10 10.74
N TYR A 71 11.86 -0.68 9.55
CA TYR A 71 11.26 -0.13 8.33
C TYR A 71 10.12 -1.03 7.87
N GLY A 72 8.90 -0.69 8.31
CA GLY A 72 7.68 -1.40 7.94
C GLY A 72 6.99 -0.70 6.77
N GLU A 73 6.68 -1.45 5.70
CA GLU A 73 5.66 -1.13 4.72
C GLU A 73 4.42 -1.93 5.10
N LEU A 74 3.34 -1.24 5.38
CA LEU A 74 2.18 -1.80 6.07
C LEU A 74 0.90 -1.66 5.24
N GLY A 75 -0.26 -1.80 5.89
CA GLY A 75 -1.56 -1.71 5.24
C GLY A 75 -1.84 -0.35 4.61
N SER A 76 -2.52 -0.35 3.46
CA SER A 76 -2.89 0.86 2.72
C SER A 76 -4.18 0.65 1.94
N ILE A 77 -5.13 1.58 2.06
CA ILE A 77 -6.39 1.52 1.31
C ILE A 77 -6.34 2.25 -0.05
N ASN A 78 -5.26 3.00 -0.32
CA ASN A 78 -4.94 3.62 -1.61
C ASN A 78 -6.12 4.37 -2.26
N PRO A 79 -6.56 5.50 -1.70
CA PRO A 79 -7.70 6.22 -2.21
C PRO A 79 -7.53 6.64 -3.67
N LEU A 80 -8.59 6.48 -4.45
CA LEU A 80 -8.71 7.00 -5.80
C LEU A 80 -9.87 7.99 -5.84
N VAL A 81 -9.55 9.27 -6.02
CA VAL A 81 -10.51 10.36 -6.22
C VAL A 81 -10.79 10.48 -7.71
N ALA A 82 -12.05 10.37 -8.13
CA ALA A 82 -12.44 10.63 -9.51
C ALA A 82 -13.43 11.80 -9.55
N LEU A 83 -12.97 12.90 -10.14
CA LEU A 83 -13.76 14.12 -10.23
C LEU A 83 -14.75 14.04 -11.40
N PRO A 84 -15.92 14.72 -11.31
CA PRO A 84 -16.99 14.61 -12.32
C PRO A 84 -16.53 14.84 -13.76
N ALA A 85 -15.63 15.81 -13.98
CA ALA A 85 -15.10 16.10 -15.31
C ALA A 85 -14.36 14.90 -15.95
N ALA A 86 -13.57 14.17 -15.16
CA ALA A 86 -12.89 12.96 -15.65
C ALA A 86 -13.90 11.83 -15.95
N LEU A 87 -14.90 11.67 -15.10
CA LEU A 87 -15.94 10.66 -15.27
C LEU A 87 -16.80 10.95 -16.51
N ALA A 88 -17.17 12.21 -16.74
CA ALA A 88 -17.88 12.63 -17.94
C ALA A 88 -17.07 12.37 -19.22
N ALA A 89 -15.77 12.65 -19.20
CA ALA A 89 -14.91 12.52 -20.36
C ALA A 89 -14.55 11.07 -20.71
N LYS A 90 -14.27 10.22 -19.70
CA LYS A 90 -13.66 8.89 -19.88
C LYS A 90 -14.23 7.81 -18.96
N GLY A 91 -15.43 7.98 -18.40
CA GLY A 91 -15.99 7.10 -17.38
C GLY A 91 -15.95 5.61 -17.74
N ALA A 92 -16.31 5.23 -18.96
CA ALA A 92 -16.31 3.83 -19.41
C ALA A 92 -14.89 3.21 -19.47
N GLU A 93 -13.92 3.95 -19.99
CA GLU A 93 -12.51 3.54 -20.03
C GLU A 93 -11.92 3.38 -18.61
N LEU A 94 -12.19 4.37 -17.77
CA LEU A 94 -11.75 4.38 -16.37
C LEU A 94 -12.39 3.24 -15.57
N ALA A 95 -13.67 2.94 -15.78
CA ALA A 95 -14.36 1.83 -15.15
C ALA A 95 -13.74 0.47 -15.51
N THR A 96 -13.43 0.26 -16.79
CA THR A 96 -12.80 -0.97 -17.28
C THR A 96 -11.38 -1.12 -16.69
N THR A 97 -10.58 -0.06 -16.74
CA THR A 97 -9.21 -0.05 -16.21
C THR A 97 -9.20 -0.31 -14.71
N LEU A 98 -10.12 0.32 -13.98
CA LEU A 98 -10.22 0.19 -12.53
C LEU A 98 -10.68 -1.21 -12.11
N ALA A 99 -11.65 -1.80 -12.82
CA ALA A 99 -12.08 -3.18 -12.56
C ALA A 99 -10.92 -4.18 -12.70
N GLY A 100 -10.08 -4.02 -13.73
CA GLY A 100 -8.86 -4.79 -13.89
C GLY A 100 -7.85 -4.59 -12.73
N SER A 101 -7.67 -3.34 -12.29
CA SER A 101 -6.77 -2.98 -11.18
C SER A 101 -7.23 -3.60 -9.86
N ILE A 102 -8.51 -3.48 -9.50
CA ILE A 102 -9.08 -4.04 -8.25
C ILE A 102 -8.93 -5.56 -8.22
N SER A 103 -9.05 -6.22 -9.36
CA SER A 103 -9.05 -7.69 -9.44
C SER A 103 -7.68 -8.30 -9.71
N LEU A 104 -6.68 -7.50 -10.07
CA LEU A 104 -5.34 -7.97 -10.41
C LEU A 104 -4.73 -8.78 -9.25
N GLY A 105 -4.29 -10.02 -9.53
CA GLY A 105 -3.72 -10.89 -8.51
C GLY A 105 -4.67 -11.16 -7.34
N CYS A 106 -5.97 -11.21 -7.60
CA CYS A 106 -7.01 -11.32 -6.57
C CYS A 106 -7.02 -10.12 -5.59
N GLY A 107 -6.70 -8.91 -6.08
CA GLY A 107 -6.59 -7.71 -5.25
C GLY A 107 -5.48 -7.74 -4.20
N GLN A 108 -4.55 -8.70 -4.27
CA GLN A 108 -3.48 -8.88 -3.28
C GLN A 108 -2.23 -8.06 -3.65
N PHE A 109 -2.43 -6.78 -3.93
CA PHE A 109 -1.36 -5.80 -4.14
C PHE A 109 -1.40 -4.73 -3.05
N CYS A 110 -0.22 -4.32 -2.57
CA CYS A 110 -0.07 -3.25 -1.57
C CYS A 110 -0.66 -1.92 -2.05
N THR A 111 -0.77 -1.72 -3.36
CA THR A 111 -1.37 -0.53 -3.99
C THR A 111 -2.74 -0.80 -4.61
N ASN A 112 -3.46 -1.84 -4.18
CA ASN A 112 -4.82 -2.06 -4.65
C ASN A 112 -5.72 -0.86 -4.31
N PRO A 113 -6.53 -0.31 -5.26
CA PRO A 113 -7.43 0.80 -4.98
C PRO A 113 -8.64 0.34 -4.15
N GLY A 114 -8.46 0.24 -2.84
CA GLY A 114 -9.49 -0.22 -1.90
C GLY A 114 -10.56 0.83 -1.58
N LEU A 115 -10.34 2.11 -1.97
CA LEU A 115 -11.25 3.20 -1.72
C LEU A 115 -11.44 4.06 -2.96
N LEU A 116 -12.69 4.33 -3.35
CA LEU A 116 -13.06 5.25 -4.42
C LEU A 116 -13.82 6.43 -3.83
N VAL A 117 -13.29 7.64 -3.98
CA VAL A 117 -13.93 8.87 -3.50
C VAL A 117 -14.56 9.59 -4.67
N LEU A 118 -15.88 9.63 -4.70
CA LEU A 118 -16.68 10.14 -5.82
C LEU A 118 -17.62 11.26 -5.33
N VAL A 119 -17.78 12.29 -6.14
CA VAL A 119 -18.74 13.37 -5.86
C VAL A 119 -20.08 12.99 -6.45
N ASP A 120 -21.18 13.13 -5.68
CA ASP A 120 -22.53 12.80 -6.12
C ASP A 120 -22.92 13.58 -7.37
N GLY A 121 -23.55 12.88 -8.31
CA GLY A 121 -23.99 13.45 -9.56
C GLY A 121 -24.25 12.38 -10.63
N PRO A 122 -24.84 12.77 -11.76
CA PRO A 122 -25.17 11.85 -12.86
C PRO A 122 -23.92 11.16 -13.45
N GLU A 123 -22.78 11.82 -13.48
CA GLU A 123 -21.51 11.25 -13.97
C GLU A 123 -21.03 10.11 -13.06
N THR A 124 -21.17 10.29 -11.75
CA THR A 124 -20.85 9.26 -10.76
C THR A 124 -21.79 8.07 -10.86
N ASP A 125 -23.09 8.31 -11.00
CA ASP A 125 -24.06 7.22 -11.16
C ASP A 125 -23.82 6.44 -12.45
N ALA A 126 -23.54 7.12 -13.56
CA ALA A 126 -23.17 6.49 -14.83
C ALA A 126 -21.87 5.68 -14.72
N PHE A 127 -20.87 6.20 -14.00
CA PHE A 127 -19.61 5.49 -13.77
C PHE A 127 -19.81 4.22 -12.93
N ILE A 128 -20.59 4.28 -11.86
CA ILE A 128 -20.91 3.10 -11.02
C ILE A 128 -21.67 2.05 -11.85
N GLN A 129 -22.62 2.47 -12.70
CA GLN A 129 -23.33 1.56 -13.61
C GLN A 129 -22.41 0.87 -14.61
N GLN A 130 -21.28 1.47 -14.97
CA GLN A 130 -20.28 0.88 -15.85
C GLN A 130 -19.25 0.02 -15.08
N LEU A 131 -18.80 0.48 -13.91
CA LEU A 131 -17.82 -0.22 -13.07
C LEU A 131 -18.36 -1.54 -12.54
N THR A 132 -19.60 -1.56 -12.07
CA THR A 132 -20.21 -2.75 -11.47
C THR A 132 -20.19 -3.96 -12.40
N PRO A 133 -20.71 -3.90 -13.66
CA PRO A 133 -20.63 -5.03 -14.57
C PRO A 133 -19.19 -5.33 -15.03
N ALA A 134 -18.35 -4.32 -15.22
CA ALA A 134 -16.94 -4.54 -15.57
C ALA A 134 -16.20 -5.32 -14.49
N LEU A 135 -16.49 -5.04 -13.21
CA LEU A 135 -15.93 -5.76 -12.08
C LEU A 135 -16.53 -7.17 -11.95
N ALA A 136 -17.84 -7.34 -12.20
CA ALA A 136 -18.50 -8.63 -12.15
C ALA A 136 -17.96 -9.63 -13.21
N GLN A 137 -17.42 -9.13 -14.32
CA GLN A 137 -16.81 -9.95 -15.37
C GLN A 137 -15.39 -10.42 -15.04
N GLN A 138 -14.77 -9.90 -13.97
CA GLN A 138 -13.43 -10.30 -13.57
C GLN A 138 -13.44 -11.72 -13.01
N LYS A 139 -12.52 -12.55 -13.49
CA LYS A 139 -12.44 -13.96 -13.07
C LYS A 139 -11.88 -14.05 -11.66
N PRO A 140 -12.55 -14.78 -10.74
CA PRO A 140 -12.00 -15.05 -9.42
C PRO A 140 -10.69 -15.84 -9.51
N HIS A 141 -9.75 -15.49 -8.65
CA HIS A 141 -8.49 -16.22 -8.47
C HIS A 141 -8.32 -16.66 -7.01
N PRO A 142 -7.64 -17.79 -6.76
CA PRO A 142 -7.32 -18.20 -5.39
C PRO A 142 -6.50 -17.14 -4.65
N MET A 143 -6.87 -16.88 -3.42
CA MET A 143 -6.01 -16.11 -2.51
C MET A 143 -4.80 -16.94 -2.09
N LEU A 144 -3.71 -16.26 -1.74
CA LEU A 144 -2.43 -16.89 -1.43
C LEU A 144 -2.52 -17.91 -0.28
N THR A 145 -3.34 -17.63 0.73
CA THR A 145 -3.56 -18.53 1.88
C THR A 145 -5.02 -18.54 2.32
N ALA A 146 -5.42 -19.64 2.98
CA ALA A 146 -6.76 -19.72 3.60
C ALA A 146 -6.97 -18.66 4.69
N GLY A 147 -5.90 -18.26 5.40
CA GLY A 147 -5.95 -17.18 6.40
C GLY A 147 -6.28 -15.84 5.79
N MET A 148 -5.69 -15.52 4.63
CA MET A 148 -6.00 -14.29 3.89
C MET A 148 -7.44 -14.30 3.37
N ARG A 149 -7.91 -15.43 2.88
CA ARG A 149 -9.31 -15.57 2.46
C ARG A 149 -10.27 -15.32 3.64
N LYS A 150 -10.01 -15.90 4.79
CA LYS A 150 -10.82 -15.67 5.99
C LYS A 150 -10.81 -14.20 6.43
N ALA A 151 -9.63 -13.56 6.37
CA ALA A 151 -9.50 -12.15 6.70
C ALA A 151 -10.25 -11.24 5.71
N PHE A 152 -10.20 -11.55 4.41
CA PHE A 152 -10.96 -10.86 3.38
C PHE A 152 -12.47 -10.94 3.64
N ASP A 153 -13.00 -12.15 3.84
CA ASP A 153 -14.43 -12.35 4.08
C ASP A 153 -14.89 -11.59 5.36
N ALA A 154 -14.10 -11.65 6.43
CA ALA A 154 -14.37 -10.91 7.67
C ALA A 154 -14.29 -9.39 7.47
N GLY A 155 -13.33 -8.91 6.67
CA GLY A 155 -13.19 -7.48 6.36
C GLY A 155 -14.37 -6.94 5.57
N VAL A 156 -14.82 -7.66 4.53
CA VAL A 156 -16.02 -7.28 3.77
C VAL A 156 -17.25 -7.23 4.68
N GLN A 157 -17.42 -8.23 5.56
CA GLN A 157 -18.54 -8.25 6.51
C GLN A 157 -18.47 -7.06 7.49
N ALA A 158 -17.28 -6.73 7.98
CA ALA A 158 -17.10 -5.57 8.87
C ALA A 158 -17.50 -4.24 8.20
N LEU A 159 -17.20 -4.06 6.91
CA LEU A 159 -17.68 -2.88 6.16
C LEU A 159 -19.21 -2.83 6.09
N VAL A 160 -19.87 -3.98 5.86
CA VAL A 160 -21.34 -4.07 5.83
C VAL A 160 -21.93 -3.76 7.21
N ASP A 161 -21.37 -4.34 8.27
CA ASP A 161 -21.82 -4.12 9.67
C ASP A 161 -21.63 -2.65 10.07
N ALA A 162 -20.58 -1.98 9.56
CA ALA A 162 -20.38 -0.55 9.73
C ALA A 162 -21.31 0.34 8.88
N GLY A 163 -22.17 -0.29 8.04
CA GLY A 163 -23.25 0.36 7.29
C GLY A 163 -22.92 0.66 5.83
N ALA A 164 -21.90 0.05 5.24
CA ALA A 164 -21.73 0.05 3.81
C ALA A 164 -22.80 -0.83 3.14
N SER A 165 -23.37 -0.35 2.03
CA SER A 165 -24.30 -1.13 1.20
C SER A 165 -23.58 -1.81 0.04
N SER A 166 -23.93 -3.07 -0.24
CA SER A 166 -23.34 -3.81 -1.37
C SER A 166 -23.94 -3.38 -2.70
N LEU A 167 -23.05 -3.04 -3.65
CA LEU A 167 -23.41 -2.81 -5.07
C LEU A 167 -23.12 -4.04 -5.94
N LEU A 168 -22.10 -4.80 -5.56
CA LEU A 168 -21.74 -6.06 -6.19
C LEU A 168 -21.25 -7.04 -5.13
N GLN A 169 -21.85 -8.20 -5.11
CA GLN A 169 -21.36 -9.38 -4.43
C GLN A 169 -21.03 -10.43 -5.49
N GLY A 170 -19.79 -10.41 -5.97
CA GLY A 170 -19.35 -11.33 -7.01
C GLY A 170 -19.37 -12.78 -6.52
N GLU A 171 -19.78 -13.67 -7.40
CA GLU A 171 -19.74 -15.11 -7.12
C GLU A 171 -18.29 -15.60 -7.07
N GLY A 172 -17.98 -16.41 -6.07
CA GLY A 172 -16.67 -17.05 -5.92
C GLY A 172 -16.80 -18.35 -5.17
N VAL A 173 -15.87 -19.26 -5.42
CA VAL A 173 -15.79 -20.56 -4.75
C VAL A 173 -14.45 -20.61 -3.99
N ALA A 174 -14.48 -21.11 -2.77
CA ALA A 174 -13.24 -21.25 -1.99
C ALA A 174 -12.19 -22.06 -2.77
N PRO A 175 -10.92 -21.60 -2.86
CA PRO A 175 -10.32 -20.46 -2.15
C PRO A 175 -10.35 -19.12 -2.93
N ALA A 176 -11.09 -19.03 -4.05
CA ALA A 176 -11.16 -17.87 -4.95
C ALA A 176 -12.41 -17.02 -4.64
N PRO A 177 -12.29 -15.85 -3.99
CA PRO A 177 -13.42 -14.94 -3.79
C PRO A 177 -13.80 -14.23 -5.09
N GLY A 178 -15.08 -13.97 -5.27
CA GLY A 178 -15.54 -13.02 -6.27
C GLY A 178 -15.29 -11.57 -5.84
N PRO A 179 -15.23 -10.64 -6.80
CA PRO A 179 -15.00 -9.23 -6.49
C PRO A 179 -16.17 -8.63 -5.71
N GLN A 180 -15.86 -7.66 -4.84
CA GLN A 180 -16.83 -6.98 -3.99
C GLN A 180 -16.79 -5.47 -4.26
N LEU A 181 -17.95 -4.85 -4.41
CA LEU A 181 -18.09 -3.40 -4.52
C LEU A 181 -19.14 -2.93 -3.50
N LEU A 182 -18.74 -2.05 -2.63
CA LEU A 182 -19.60 -1.48 -1.59
C LEU A 182 -19.66 0.04 -1.73
N GLN A 183 -20.67 0.66 -1.12
CA GLN A 183 -20.74 2.12 -1.05
C GLN A 183 -21.21 2.60 0.32
N VAL A 184 -20.81 3.84 0.65
CA VAL A 184 -21.17 4.52 1.88
C VAL A 184 -21.14 6.04 1.66
N SER A 185 -21.84 6.83 2.50
CA SER A 185 -21.73 8.28 2.46
C SER A 185 -20.41 8.77 3.08
N ALA A 186 -19.91 9.93 2.64
CA ALA A 186 -18.72 10.58 3.21
C ALA A 186 -18.85 10.80 4.71
N GLN A 187 -20.01 11.28 5.19
CA GLN A 187 -20.25 11.48 6.61
C GLN A 187 -20.02 10.19 7.41
N ARG A 188 -20.67 9.08 6.98
CA ARG A 188 -20.54 7.81 7.70
C ARG A 188 -19.13 7.28 7.66
N PHE A 189 -18.43 7.39 6.52
CA PHE A 189 -17.03 7.02 6.41
C PHE A 189 -16.12 7.78 7.39
N ILE A 190 -16.36 9.08 7.58
CA ILE A 190 -15.58 9.91 8.49
C ILE A 190 -15.88 9.55 9.96
N GLU A 191 -17.13 9.22 10.28
CA GLU A 191 -17.56 8.93 11.65
C GLU A 191 -17.14 7.52 12.12
N HIS A 192 -16.98 6.54 11.22
CA HIS A 192 -16.74 5.14 11.54
C HIS A 192 -15.34 4.66 11.15
N ALA A 193 -14.49 4.39 12.12
CA ALA A 193 -13.11 3.96 11.90
C ALA A 193 -13.02 2.61 11.17
N GLU A 194 -13.97 1.74 11.37
CA GLU A 194 -14.07 0.40 10.77
C GLU A 194 -14.14 0.46 9.24
N LEU A 195 -14.71 1.53 8.67
CA LEU A 195 -14.79 1.75 7.22
C LEU A 195 -13.44 2.14 6.59
N ARG A 196 -12.44 2.46 7.42
CA ARG A 196 -11.09 2.88 6.99
C ARG A 196 -10.04 1.77 7.08
N GLU A 197 -10.45 0.59 7.54
CA GLU A 197 -9.58 -0.57 7.60
C GLU A 197 -9.35 -1.16 6.20
N GLU A 198 -8.13 -1.61 5.94
CA GLU A 198 -7.79 -2.27 4.68
C GLU A 198 -8.47 -3.64 4.59
N VAL A 199 -9.20 -3.87 3.49
CA VAL A 199 -9.72 -5.19 3.12
C VAL A 199 -8.87 -5.75 1.99
N PHE A 200 -7.86 -6.54 2.35
CA PHE A 200 -6.85 -7.03 1.41
C PHE A 200 -7.41 -8.14 0.53
N GLY A 201 -7.80 -7.79 -0.69
CA GLY A 201 -8.46 -8.68 -1.65
C GLY A 201 -9.19 -7.91 -2.76
N PRO A 202 -9.96 -8.60 -3.61
CA PRO A 202 -10.62 -8.00 -4.76
C PRO A 202 -11.87 -7.21 -4.34
N SER A 203 -11.69 -6.13 -3.57
CA SER A 203 -12.79 -5.28 -3.11
C SER A 203 -12.43 -3.81 -3.21
N SER A 204 -13.46 -2.98 -3.31
CA SER A 204 -13.35 -1.53 -3.18
C SER A 204 -14.61 -0.94 -2.53
N LEU A 205 -14.40 0.08 -1.69
CA LEU A 205 -15.46 0.85 -1.06
C LEU A 205 -15.61 2.20 -1.77
N ILE A 206 -16.80 2.49 -2.29
CA ILE A 206 -17.12 3.82 -2.82
C ILE A 206 -17.58 4.71 -1.67
N VAL A 207 -16.92 5.85 -1.50
CA VAL A 207 -17.35 6.93 -0.61
C VAL A 207 -17.99 8.02 -1.46
N ARG A 208 -19.28 8.25 -1.26
CA ARG A 208 -20.07 9.27 -1.96
C ARG A 208 -20.01 10.59 -1.18
N CYS A 209 -19.44 11.61 -1.81
CA CYS A 209 -19.32 12.96 -1.29
C CYS A 209 -20.43 13.83 -1.87
N ALA A 210 -21.17 14.58 -1.04
CA ALA A 210 -22.20 15.51 -1.53
C ALA A 210 -21.60 16.71 -2.28
N SER A 211 -20.32 17.00 -2.08
CA SER A 211 -19.62 18.10 -2.74
C SER A 211 -18.10 17.88 -2.82
N LEU A 212 -17.42 18.65 -3.69
CA LEU A 212 -15.96 18.69 -3.75
C LEU A 212 -15.30 19.08 -2.40
N ALA A 213 -16.00 19.82 -1.56
CA ALA A 213 -15.48 20.26 -0.25
C ALA A 213 -15.36 19.10 0.77
N GLU A 214 -16.09 18.01 0.59
CA GLU A 214 -16.00 16.83 1.45
C GLU A 214 -14.80 15.94 1.09
N VAL A 215 -14.31 15.97 -0.17
CA VAL A 215 -13.21 15.11 -0.62
C VAL A 215 -11.97 15.27 0.25
N PRO A 216 -11.45 16.48 0.56
CA PRO A 216 -10.33 16.64 1.49
C PRO A 216 -10.59 16.07 2.88
N GLN A 217 -11.84 16.13 3.37
CA GLN A 217 -12.21 15.60 4.69
C GLN A 217 -12.17 14.07 4.70
N VAL A 218 -12.66 13.42 3.64
CA VAL A 218 -12.57 11.98 3.45
C VAL A 218 -11.11 11.55 3.39
N LEU A 219 -10.27 12.23 2.60
CA LEU A 219 -8.84 11.94 2.52
C LEU A 219 -8.14 12.09 3.88
N ALA A 220 -8.45 13.15 4.62
CA ALA A 220 -7.89 13.35 5.97
C ALA A 220 -8.31 12.21 6.93
N ALA A 221 -9.54 11.70 6.82
CA ALA A 221 -10.03 10.60 7.64
C ALA A 221 -9.34 9.25 7.31
N VAL A 222 -8.87 9.05 6.07
CA VAL A 222 -8.13 7.84 5.65
C VAL A 222 -6.85 7.66 6.46
N GLY A 223 -6.13 8.76 6.73
CA GLY A 223 -4.78 8.68 7.29
C GLY A 223 -3.72 8.29 6.25
N GLY A 224 -2.60 7.74 6.68
CA GLY A 224 -1.49 7.41 5.78
C GLY A 224 -1.82 6.31 4.79
N SER A 225 -1.38 6.50 3.54
CA SER A 225 -1.52 5.56 2.44
C SER A 225 -0.25 5.50 1.61
N LEU A 226 -0.02 4.40 0.89
CA LEU A 226 1.09 4.30 -0.07
C LEU A 226 0.82 5.19 -1.28
N THR A 227 -0.43 5.22 -1.75
CA THR A 227 -0.81 6.01 -2.92
C THR A 227 -2.12 6.76 -2.71
N VAL A 228 -2.24 7.92 -3.38
CA VAL A 228 -3.51 8.55 -3.71
C VAL A 228 -3.53 8.81 -5.21
N THR A 229 -4.61 8.43 -5.89
CA THR A 229 -4.82 8.77 -7.28
C THR A 229 -5.89 9.84 -7.39
N VAL A 230 -5.69 10.86 -8.22
CA VAL A 230 -6.66 11.95 -8.44
C VAL A 230 -6.90 12.11 -9.93
N TRP A 231 -8.09 11.74 -10.41
CA TRP A 231 -8.51 11.93 -11.79
C TRP A 231 -9.31 13.22 -11.97
N GLY A 232 -8.90 14.07 -12.92
CA GLY A 232 -9.64 15.25 -13.34
C GLY A 232 -9.33 16.53 -12.57
N ALA A 233 -8.21 16.59 -11.84
CA ALA A 233 -7.73 17.84 -11.23
C ALA A 233 -6.87 18.66 -12.21
N ASP A 234 -7.39 18.88 -13.42
CA ASP A 234 -6.63 19.47 -14.54
C ASP A 234 -6.60 21.00 -14.52
N GLU A 235 -7.44 21.64 -13.68
CA GLU A 235 -7.55 23.08 -13.57
C GLU A 235 -7.00 23.59 -12.23
N ASP A 236 -6.38 24.77 -12.25
CA ASP A 236 -5.88 25.43 -11.03
C ASP A 236 -7.00 26.17 -10.28
N THR A 237 -7.86 25.41 -9.60
CA THR A 237 -8.92 25.91 -8.74
C THR A 237 -8.59 25.78 -7.26
N ALA A 238 -9.27 26.53 -6.41
CA ALA A 238 -9.12 26.39 -4.95
C ALA A 238 -9.51 24.99 -4.46
N ALA A 239 -10.55 24.38 -5.04
CA ALA A 239 -11.00 23.04 -4.71
C ALA A 239 -9.96 21.97 -5.11
N HIS A 240 -9.43 22.03 -6.36
CA HIS A 240 -8.40 21.09 -6.80
C HIS A 240 -7.11 21.23 -5.99
N ARG A 241 -6.68 22.45 -5.66
CA ARG A 241 -5.53 22.67 -4.76
C ARG A 241 -5.76 22.07 -3.38
N ALA A 242 -6.96 22.14 -2.83
CA ALA A 242 -7.28 21.55 -1.52
C ALA A 242 -7.19 20.01 -1.59
N ILE A 243 -7.75 19.38 -2.63
CA ILE A 243 -7.68 17.92 -2.85
C ILE A 243 -6.22 17.47 -2.99
N VAL A 244 -5.45 18.12 -3.86
CA VAL A 244 -4.04 17.77 -4.08
C VAL A 244 -3.21 17.93 -2.80
N ARG A 245 -3.44 19.01 -2.03
CA ARG A 245 -2.79 19.21 -0.73
C ARG A 245 -3.10 18.06 0.23
N SER A 246 -4.36 17.67 0.36
CA SER A 246 -4.74 16.54 1.21
C SER A 246 -4.12 15.23 0.73
N ALA A 247 -4.09 14.98 -0.58
CA ALA A 247 -3.43 13.81 -1.16
C ALA A 247 -1.94 13.74 -0.80
N THR A 248 -1.21 14.86 -0.93
CA THR A 248 0.23 14.92 -0.61
C THR A 248 0.51 14.79 0.89
N GLN A 249 -0.43 15.11 1.75
CA GLN A 249 -0.27 14.94 3.20
C GLN A 249 -0.39 13.48 3.65
N ILE A 250 -1.14 12.65 2.92
CA ILE A 250 -1.44 11.27 3.35
C ILE A 250 -0.76 10.19 2.51
N ALA A 251 -0.10 10.52 1.41
CA ALA A 251 0.49 9.50 0.53
C ALA A 251 1.96 9.76 0.20
N GLY A 252 2.71 8.67 0.04
CA GLY A 252 4.07 8.72 -0.49
C GLY A 252 4.10 8.95 -1.99
N ARG A 253 3.07 8.52 -2.74
CA ARG A 253 2.95 8.68 -4.18
C ARG A 253 1.57 9.20 -4.56
N VAL A 254 1.52 10.34 -5.24
CA VAL A 254 0.27 10.89 -5.80
C VAL A 254 0.30 10.74 -7.31
N LEU A 255 -0.75 10.12 -7.87
CA LEU A 255 -0.93 9.90 -9.30
C LEU A 255 -2.03 10.82 -9.83
N PHE A 256 -1.84 11.36 -11.03
CA PHE A 256 -2.87 12.17 -11.71
C PHE A 256 -3.46 11.46 -12.93
N ALA A 257 -2.98 10.26 -13.25
CA ALA A 257 -3.51 9.42 -14.33
C ALA A 257 -3.26 7.95 -14.04
N GLY A 258 -3.95 7.06 -14.75
CA GLY A 258 -3.83 5.62 -14.61
C GLY A 258 -4.39 5.10 -13.29
N VAL A 259 -3.93 3.92 -12.88
CA VAL A 259 -4.32 3.24 -11.64
C VAL A 259 -3.10 3.00 -10.75
N PRO A 260 -3.26 2.90 -9.42
CA PRO A 260 -2.13 2.82 -8.51
C PRO A 260 -1.41 1.46 -8.54
N THR A 261 -2.06 0.41 -9.02
CA THR A 261 -1.52 -0.95 -9.09
C THR A 261 -0.30 -1.01 -9.98
N GLY A 262 0.77 -1.59 -9.47
CA GLY A 262 2.07 -1.61 -10.13
C GLY A 262 2.97 -0.45 -9.68
N VAL A 263 4.26 -0.77 -9.58
CA VAL A 263 5.30 0.16 -9.12
C VAL A 263 6.44 0.15 -10.14
N ALA A 264 6.74 1.31 -10.72
CA ALA A 264 7.92 1.46 -11.54
C ALA A 264 9.16 1.62 -10.63
N VAL A 265 10.21 0.84 -10.88
CA VAL A 265 11.48 0.98 -10.18
C VAL A 265 12.29 2.06 -10.86
N THR A 266 12.25 3.27 -10.31
CA THR A 266 12.96 4.45 -10.82
C THR A 266 13.58 5.23 -9.66
N ALA A 267 14.54 6.10 -9.95
CA ALA A 267 15.20 6.93 -8.93
C ALA A 267 14.23 7.88 -8.20
N ALA A 268 13.16 8.32 -8.86
CA ALA A 268 12.14 9.18 -8.26
C ALA A 268 11.02 8.43 -7.53
N GLN A 269 11.10 7.09 -7.45
CA GLN A 269 10.04 6.29 -6.83
C GLN A 269 10.02 6.51 -5.32
N GLN A 270 8.83 6.84 -4.81
CA GLN A 270 8.52 6.86 -3.39
C GLN A 270 7.44 5.83 -3.09
N HIS A 271 7.81 4.71 -2.46
CA HIS A 271 6.90 3.67 -2.01
C HIS A 271 6.97 3.58 -0.48
N GLY A 272 6.10 4.30 0.15
CA GLY A 272 6.01 4.54 1.59
C GLY A 272 4.83 5.45 1.85
N GLY A 273 4.88 6.23 2.91
CA GLY A 273 3.82 7.17 3.27
C GLY A 273 3.74 7.35 4.78
N PRO A 274 2.88 8.24 5.28
CA PRO A 274 2.66 8.38 6.71
C PRO A 274 2.06 7.12 7.32
N TRP A 275 2.10 7.01 8.64
CA TRP A 275 1.38 5.98 9.38
C TRP A 275 -0.14 6.00 9.05
N PRO A 276 -0.79 4.84 8.81
CA PRO A 276 -0.33 3.46 9.01
C PRO A 276 0.40 2.81 7.82
N ALA A 277 0.56 3.48 6.67
CA ALA A 277 1.17 2.86 5.49
C ALA A 277 2.66 2.52 5.67
N SER A 278 3.39 3.27 6.48
CA SER A 278 4.75 2.92 6.86
C SER A 278 5.11 3.36 8.28
N THR A 279 6.16 2.73 8.83
CA THR A 279 6.75 3.12 10.11
C THR A 279 7.79 4.22 9.97
N SER A 280 8.22 4.54 8.74
CA SER A 280 9.27 5.53 8.45
C SER A 280 8.94 6.32 7.17
N PRO A 281 8.13 7.39 7.27
CA PRO A 281 7.61 8.11 6.11
C PRO A 281 8.70 8.82 5.28
N MET A 282 9.89 9.02 5.85
CA MET A 282 11.02 9.65 5.16
C MET A 282 11.78 8.70 4.25
N THR A 283 11.36 7.44 4.15
CA THR A 283 12.06 6.40 3.41
C THR A 283 11.15 5.75 2.37
N THR A 284 11.75 5.11 1.38
CA THR A 284 11.02 4.29 0.39
C THR A 284 11.39 2.82 0.56
N SER A 285 10.43 1.90 0.28
CA SER A 285 10.68 0.45 0.27
C SER A 285 11.06 -0.07 -1.12
N VAL A 286 10.92 0.75 -2.17
CA VAL A 286 11.18 0.39 -3.56
C VAL A 286 12.01 1.48 -4.24
N GLY A 287 12.86 1.08 -5.19
CA GLY A 287 13.75 1.97 -5.93
C GLY A 287 15.16 2.02 -5.31
N ASP A 288 16.06 2.77 -5.95
CA ASP A 288 17.47 2.82 -5.58
C ASP A 288 17.67 3.39 -4.17
N ALA A 289 16.87 4.38 -3.79
CA ALA A 289 16.90 4.99 -2.46
C ALA A 289 16.44 4.04 -1.34
N ALA A 290 15.87 2.87 -1.65
CA ALA A 290 15.50 1.89 -0.63
C ALA A 290 16.71 1.36 0.18
N LEU A 291 17.90 1.40 -0.39
CA LEU A 291 19.14 1.01 0.29
C LEU A 291 19.54 2.00 1.40
N GLU A 292 19.22 3.28 1.25
CA GLU A 292 19.61 4.35 2.18
C GLU A 292 19.10 4.11 3.60
N ARG A 293 18.01 3.37 3.77
CA ARG A 293 17.45 2.97 5.06
C ARG A 293 18.44 2.19 5.94
N PHE A 294 19.37 1.49 5.32
CA PHE A 294 20.36 0.64 5.99
C PHE A 294 21.75 1.28 6.08
N LEU A 295 21.89 2.50 5.59
CA LEU A 295 23.11 3.26 5.60
C LEU A 295 23.00 4.42 6.62
N ARG A 296 24.12 4.74 7.26
CA ARG A 296 24.20 5.95 8.07
C ARG A 296 25.41 6.78 7.67
N PRO A 297 25.28 8.10 7.61
CA PRO A 297 26.42 8.96 7.37
C PRO A 297 27.39 8.93 8.55
N VAL A 298 28.67 9.03 8.25
CA VAL A 298 29.75 9.20 9.24
C VAL A 298 30.61 10.37 8.79
N CYS A 299 30.78 11.35 9.66
CA CYS A 299 31.71 12.45 9.44
C CYS A 299 33.09 12.03 9.94
N LEU A 300 34.13 12.23 9.11
CA LEU A 300 35.52 12.05 9.49
C LEU A 300 36.14 13.45 9.61
N GLN A 301 36.34 13.91 10.84
CA GLN A 301 36.98 15.21 11.11
C GLN A 301 38.49 15.02 11.34
N ASP A 302 39.29 15.92 10.76
CA ASP A 302 40.75 15.90 10.83
C ASP A 302 41.39 14.55 10.46
N ALA A 303 40.77 13.91 9.43
CA ALA A 303 41.17 12.59 8.98
C ALA A 303 42.61 12.56 8.47
N PRO A 304 43.42 11.55 8.82
CA PRO A 304 44.80 11.45 8.36
C PRO A 304 44.86 11.23 6.84
N ALA A 305 45.94 11.73 6.23
CA ALA A 305 46.09 11.70 4.78
C ALA A 305 45.93 10.33 4.13
N TRP A 306 46.37 9.26 4.81
CA TRP A 306 46.21 7.87 4.29
C TRP A 306 44.76 7.44 4.18
N LEU A 307 43.88 7.93 5.06
CA LEU A 307 42.47 7.60 5.06
C LEU A 307 41.74 8.36 3.94
N LEU A 308 42.10 9.64 3.74
CA LEU A 308 41.56 10.45 2.63
C LEU A 308 41.99 9.88 1.26
N ALA A 309 43.24 9.41 1.15
CA ALA A 309 43.78 8.81 -0.08
C ALA A 309 43.06 7.49 -0.47
N ARG A 310 42.45 6.78 0.49
CA ARG A 310 41.65 5.56 0.26
C ARG A 310 40.22 5.84 -0.15
N GLY A 311 39.74 7.06 -0.03
CA GLY A 311 38.37 7.42 -0.39
C GLY A 311 37.29 6.89 0.58
N GLY A 312 37.68 6.41 1.77
CA GLY A 312 36.73 5.91 2.76
C GLY A 312 37.34 5.07 3.89
N VAL A 313 36.48 4.63 4.80
CA VAL A 313 36.84 3.77 5.94
C VAL A 313 37.18 2.36 5.39
N PRO A 314 38.28 1.73 5.82
CA PRO A 314 38.59 0.35 5.44
C PRO A 314 37.49 -0.60 5.90
N CYS A 315 37.11 -1.55 5.06
CA CYS A 315 36.22 -2.66 5.40
C CYS A 315 36.99 -3.69 6.25
#